data_103c0ba56c8e8843a13d205fd64da74d
#
_entry.id   103c0ba56c8e8843a13d205fd64da74d
#
_cell.length_a   1.000
_cell.length_b   1.000
_cell.length_c   1.000
_cell.angle_alpha   90.00
_cell.angle_beta   90.00
_cell.angle_gamma   90.00
#
_symmetry.space_group_name_H-M   'P 1'
#
loop_
_entity.id
_entity.type
_entity.pdbx_description
1 polymer ?
#
loop_
_entity_poly.entity_id
_entity_poly.type
_entity_poly.pdbx_seq_one_letter_code
_entity_poly.pdbx_strand_id
1 'polypeptide(L)'
;MARQLTLDLALPPPTYAREDFVVADGNREALAWIDRWPDWPAPALALSGPAGCGKTHLGRIWAARSGALVLAGRDLEGKSVADLTELAASQPTIVIEGAEQAPERGLFHLYNLIRERRGFLLLISPEPPARWSIALPDLASRLRAAPAVAVAPPDDELLGSIILKQLADRQLHAGAGVVQYLVSHMERSAQAARLVVAALDRRALVERREIDRRLAADVLAELAGSS
;
A
#
# COMPACT_ATOMS: atom_id res chain seq x y z
N MET A 1 36.08 28.45 -0.41
CA MET A 1 35.21 27.49 -1.11
C MET A 1 34.25 26.91 -0.08
N ALA A 2 33.03 27.39 -0.07
CA ALA A 2 31.98 26.88 0.86
C ALA A 2 31.52 25.51 0.36
N ARG A 3 31.77 24.48 1.15
CA ARG A 3 31.27 23.09 0.93
C ARG A 3 29.80 23.12 1.25
N GLN A 4 28.95 23.17 0.22
CA GLN A 4 27.51 23.08 0.34
C GLN A 4 27.17 21.66 0.82
N LEU A 5 26.73 21.54 2.08
CA LEU A 5 26.19 20.32 2.64
C LEU A 5 24.90 20.01 1.84
N THR A 6 24.97 18.99 0.99
CA THR A 6 23.77 18.36 0.47
C THR A 6 23.06 17.73 1.65
N LEU A 7 22.03 18.39 2.18
CA LEU A 7 21.07 17.72 3.06
C LEU A 7 20.45 16.59 2.24
N ASP A 8 20.76 15.37 2.63
CA ASP A 8 20.07 14.19 2.17
C ASP A 8 18.68 14.21 2.85
N LEU A 9 17.78 14.99 2.27
CA LEU A 9 16.40 15.06 2.73
C LEU A 9 15.76 13.74 2.35
N ALA A 10 15.79 12.79 3.29
CA ALA A 10 15.00 11.59 3.21
C ALA A 10 13.55 12.00 2.86
N LEU A 11 12.96 11.30 1.88
CA LEU A 11 11.57 11.52 1.52
C LEU A 11 10.71 11.50 2.80
N PRO A 12 9.83 12.46 3.01
CA PRO A 12 8.92 12.39 4.14
C PRO A 12 8.17 11.06 4.07
N PRO A 13 7.97 10.40 5.22
CA PRO A 13 7.23 9.15 5.24
C PRO A 13 5.88 9.35 4.54
N PRO A 14 5.39 8.35 3.79
CA PRO A 14 4.10 8.47 3.13
C PRO A 14 3.02 8.75 4.18
N THR A 15 2.23 9.77 3.95
CA THR A 15 0.99 9.95 4.68
C THR A 15 0.00 8.90 4.17
N TYR A 16 -0.61 8.17 5.09
CA TYR A 16 -1.63 7.18 4.79
C TYR A 16 -2.99 7.63 5.34
N ALA A 17 -3.21 8.94 5.35
CA ALA A 17 -4.47 9.49 5.78
C ALA A 17 -5.59 9.14 4.80
N ARG A 18 -6.81 8.99 5.30
CA ARG A 18 -7.97 8.64 4.48
C ARG A 18 -8.24 9.66 3.38
N GLU A 19 -8.05 10.94 3.69
CA GLU A 19 -8.18 12.09 2.76
C GLU A 19 -7.12 12.10 1.65
N ASP A 20 -6.00 11.40 1.84
CA ASP A 20 -4.95 11.28 0.84
C ASP A 20 -5.19 10.16 -0.16
N PHE A 21 -6.19 9.30 0.09
CA PHE A 21 -6.55 8.20 -0.79
C PHE A 21 -7.49 8.68 -1.90
N VAL A 22 -7.00 8.66 -3.13
CA VAL A 22 -7.79 9.01 -4.32
C VAL A 22 -8.65 7.82 -4.73
N VAL A 23 -9.96 8.01 -4.74
CA VAL A 23 -10.94 6.96 -5.07
C VAL A 23 -11.19 6.93 -6.58
N ALA A 24 -11.11 5.75 -7.18
CA ALA A 24 -11.48 5.48 -8.57
C ALA A 24 -12.15 4.11 -8.67
N ASP A 25 -12.65 3.76 -9.84
CA ASP A 25 -13.39 2.50 -10.03
C ASP A 25 -12.58 1.26 -9.65
N GLY A 26 -11.27 1.26 -9.95
CA GLY A 26 -10.36 0.15 -9.64
C GLY A 26 -10.09 -0.10 -8.15
N ASN A 27 -10.45 0.84 -7.26
CA ASN A 27 -10.21 0.72 -5.82
C ASN A 27 -11.45 0.99 -4.94
N ARG A 28 -12.56 1.43 -5.54
CA ARG A 28 -13.80 1.81 -4.84
C ARG A 28 -14.37 0.69 -3.99
N GLU A 29 -14.43 -0.53 -4.55
CA GLU A 29 -14.97 -1.68 -3.84
C GLU A 29 -14.09 -2.04 -2.63
N ALA A 30 -12.77 -2.05 -2.80
CA ALA A 30 -11.84 -2.35 -1.71
C ALA A 30 -11.97 -1.32 -0.58
N LEU A 31 -12.10 -0.04 -0.91
CA LEU A 31 -12.32 1.00 0.07
C LEU A 31 -13.67 0.84 0.78
N ALA A 32 -14.75 0.49 0.05
CA ALA A 32 -16.06 0.26 0.64
C ALA A 32 -16.03 -0.91 1.66
N TRP A 33 -15.26 -1.96 1.39
CA TRP A 33 -15.03 -3.04 2.34
C TRP A 33 -14.26 -2.58 3.59
N ILE A 34 -13.24 -1.74 3.43
CA ILE A 34 -12.51 -1.12 4.55
C ILE A 34 -13.45 -0.26 5.39
N ASP A 35 -14.29 0.56 4.74
CA ASP A 35 -15.23 1.46 5.41
C ASP A 35 -16.37 0.70 6.11
N ARG A 36 -16.72 -0.51 5.65
CA ARG A 36 -17.73 -1.38 6.26
C ARG A 36 -17.31 -1.99 7.60
N TRP A 37 -16.00 -2.04 7.90
CA TRP A 37 -15.56 -2.57 9.20
C TRP A 37 -16.23 -1.84 10.37
N PRO A 38 -16.70 -2.52 11.45
CA PRO A 38 -16.45 -3.93 11.81
C PRO A 38 -17.49 -4.94 11.26
N ASP A 39 -18.39 -4.56 10.39
CA ASP A 39 -19.49 -5.41 9.89
C ASP A 39 -19.04 -6.36 8.77
N TRP A 40 -17.86 -6.94 8.88
CA TRP A 40 -17.41 -7.98 7.96
C TRP A 40 -18.08 -9.32 8.29
N PRO A 41 -18.48 -10.11 7.27
CA PRO A 41 -19.16 -11.39 7.48
C PRO A 41 -18.23 -12.49 7.99
N ALA A 42 -16.93 -12.26 7.99
CA ALA A 42 -15.88 -13.16 8.46
C ALA A 42 -14.82 -12.38 9.26
N PRO A 43 -14.03 -13.07 10.10
CA PRO A 43 -12.96 -12.42 10.87
C PRO A 43 -11.77 -11.98 10.00
N ALA A 44 -11.80 -12.25 8.70
CA ALA A 44 -10.75 -11.84 7.77
C ALA A 44 -11.34 -11.21 6.52
N LEU A 45 -10.63 -10.21 5.98
CA LEU A 45 -10.80 -9.64 4.64
C LEU A 45 -9.47 -9.78 3.89
N ALA A 46 -9.50 -10.19 2.63
CA ALA A 46 -8.32 -10.23 1.78
C ALA A 46 -8.35 -9.13 0.73
N LEU A 47 -7.28 -8.34 0.63
CA LEU A 47 -7.03 -7.40 -0.45
C LEU A 47 -5.93 -7.97 -1.36
N SER A 48 -6.23 -8.11 -2.64
CA SER A 48 -5.28 -8.60 -3.64
C SER A 48 -5.08 -7.60 -4.78
N GLY A 49 -3.96 -7.73 -5.49
CA GLY A 49 -3.66 -6.90 -6.66
C GLY A 49 -2.16 -6.69 -6.86
N PRO A 50 -1.74 -6.12 -7.99
CA PRO A 50 -0.33 -5.93 -8.31
C PRO A 50 0.37 -4.96 -7.35
N ALA A 51 1.71 -4.92 -7.39
CA ALA A 51 2.48 -3.93 -6.64
C ALA A 51 2.05 -2.51 -7.02
N GLY A 52 2.09 -1.59 -6.07
CA GLY A 52 1.79 -0.17 -6.30
C GLY A 52 0.32 0.19 -6.55
N CYS A 53 -0.63 -0.75 -6.53
CA CYS A 53 -2.06 -0.45 -6.76
C CYS A 53 -2.79 0.20 -5.55
N GLY A 54 -2.13 0.36 -4.40
CA GLY A 54 -2.71 1.07 -3.24
C GLY A 54 -3.15 0.17 -2.06
N LYS A 55 -2.93 -1.14 -2.09
CA LYS A 55 -3.30 -2.06 -0.99
C LYS A 55 -2.73 -1.67 0.37
N THR A 56 -1.43 -1.36 0.40
CA THR A 56 -0.75 -0.90 1.63
C THR A 56 -1.39 0.37 2.17
N HIS A 57 -1.80 1.31 1.31
CA HIS A 57 -2.50 2.52 1.73
C HIS A 57 -3.85 2.17 2.37
N LEU A 58 -4.66 1.32 1.74
CA LEU A 58 -5.91 0.81 2.31
C LEU A 58 -5.69 0.10 3.64
N GLY A 59 -4.65 -0.73 3.75
CA GLY A 59 -4.26 -1.39 4.99
C GLY A 59 -3.93 -0.40 6.11
N ARG A 60 -3.21 0.68 5.79
CA ARG A 60 -2.86 1.72 6.76
C ARG A 60 -4.06 2.58 7.16
N ILE A 61 -4.99 2.88 6.23
CA ILE A 61 -6.26 3.53 6.55
C ILE A 61 -7.04 2.69 7.57
N TRP A 62 -7.16 1.38 7.31
CA TRP A 62 -7.84 0.49 8.23
C TRP A 62 -7.12 0.38 9.57
N ALA A 63 -5.79 0.26 9.56
CA ALA A 63 -4.99 0.21 10.78
C ALA A 63 -5.17 1.45 11.65
N ALA A 64 -5.16 2.65 11.05
CA ALA A 64 -5.37 3.89 11.77
C ALA A 64 -6.78 3.96 12.42
N ARG A 65 -7.80 3.45 11.73
CA ARG A 65 -9.18 3.44 12.21
C ARG A 65 -9.42 2.38 13.28
N SER A 66 -8.84 1.18 13.13
CA SER A 66 -9.08 0.02 13.99
C SER A 66 -8.09 -0.14 15.14
N GLY A 67 -6.99 0.61 15.12
CA GLY A 67 -5.85 0.40 16.01
C GLY A 67 -5.06 -0.88 15.66
N ALA A 68 -5.19 -1.41 14.44
CA ALA A 68 -4.56 -2.66 14.06
C ALA A 68 -3.03 -2.57 14.03
N LEU A 69 -2.39 -3.62 14.52
CA LEU A 69 -0.97 -3.84 14.33
C LEU A 69 -0.71 -4.25 12.86
N VAL A 70 0.35 -3.72 12.26
CA VAL A 70 0.76 -4.09 10.91
C VAL A 70 2.01 -4.95 10.98
N LEU A 71 1.94 -6.16 10.40
CA LEU A 71 3.01 -7.15 10.34
C LEU A 71 3.26 -7.57 8.89
N ALA A 72 4.48 -7.95 8.58
CA ALA A 72 4.74 -8.71 7.36
C ALA A 72 4.40 -10.20 7.58
N GLY A 73 3.92 -10.90 6.55
CA GLY A 73 3.60 -12.32 6.66
C GLY A 73 4.76 -13.17 7.16
N ARG A 74 5.98 -12.87 6.71
CA ARG A 74 7.23 -13.51 7.17
C ARG A 74 7.53 -13.29 8.66
N ASP A 75 7.01 -12.24 9.29
CA ASP A 75 7.24 -11.96 10.72
C ASP A 75 6.54 -13.00 11.63
N LEU A 76 5.69 -13.84 11.06
CA LEU A 76 5.11 -14.99 11.73
C LEU A 76 6.04 -16.21 11.76
N GLU A 77 7.16 -16.18 11.01
CA GLU A 77 8.14 -17.27 11.00
C GLU A 77 8.80 -17.42 12.38
N GLY A 78 8.96 -18.66 12.83
CA GLY A 78 9.55 -18.97 14.12
C GLY A 78 8.72 -18.61 15.35
N LYS A 79 7.55 -17.96 15.20
CA LYS A 79 6.68 -17.68 16.35
C LYS A 79 6.04 -18.95 16.89
N SER A 80 6.17 -19.15 18.19
CA SER A 80 5.50 -20.23 18.91
C SER A 80 3.99 -19.95 19.05
N VAL A 81 3.24 -21.00 19.42
CA VAL A 81 1.80 -20.83 19.74
C VAL A 81 1.59 -19.85 20.90
N ALA A 82 2.52 -19.82 21.88
CA ALA A 82 2.48 -18.90 23.00
C ALA A 82 2.63 -17.44 22.52
N ASP A 83 3.62 -17.16 21.65
CA ASP A 83 3.84 -15.82 21.06
C ASP A 83 2.61 -15.34 20.27
N LEU A 84 2.01 -16.22 19.48
CA LEU A 84 0.80 -15.89 18.73
C LEU A 84 -0.41 -15.66 19.64
N THR A 85 -0.48 -16.39 20.78
CA THR A 85 -1.55 -16.21 21.77
C THR A 85 -1.42 -14.86 22.46
N GLU A 86 -0.22 -14.48 22.85
CA GLU A 86 0.06 -13.15 23.45
C GLU A 86 -0.19 -12.04 22.45
N LEU A 87 0.26 -12.20 21.20
CA LEU A 87 0.01 -11.27 20.12
C LEU A 87 -1.50 -11.04 19.92
N ALA A 88 -2.29 -12.09 19.76
CA ALA A 88 -3.72 -11.99 19.58
C ALA A 88 -4.46 -11.47 20.83
N ALA A 89 -3.89 -11.63 22.02
CA ALA A 89 -4.45 -11.08 23.25
C ALA A 89 -4.23 -9.57 23.36
N SER A 90 -3.05 -9.09 22.97
CA SER A 90 -2.71 -7.67 23.00
C SER A 90 -3.25 -6.89 21.80
N GLN A 91 -3.38 -7.55 20.65
CA GLN A 91 -3.76 -6.96 19.37
C GLN A 91 -4.81 -7.82 18.65
N PRO A 92 -6.10 -7.60 18.92
CA PRO A 92 -7.17 -8.38 18.28
C PRO A 92 -7.44 -7.98 16.82
N THR A 93 -6.84 -6.90 16.35
CA THR A 93 -6.91 -6.42 14.96
C THR A 93 -5.53 -6.34 14.35
N ILE A 94 -5.30 -7.03 13.22
CA ILE A 94 -3.98 -7.15 12.61
C ILE A 94 -4.08 -7.03 11.09
N VAL A 95 -3.20 -6.22 10.49
CA VAL A 95 -2.90 -6.23 9.05
C VAL A 95 -1.71 -7.15 8.81
N ILE A 96 -1.80 -8.04 7.84
CA ILE A 96 -0.69 -8.90 7.41
C ILE A 96 -0.35 -8.55 5.96
N GLU A 97 0.76 -7.85 5.75
CA GLU A 97 1.31 -7.54 4.42
C GLU A 97 2.14 -8.73 3.90
N GLY A 98 1.97 -9.09 2.61
CA GLY A 98 2.58 -10.30 2.05
C GLY A 98 2.06 -11.55 2.74
N ALA A 99 0.75 -11.63 2.95
CA ALA A 99 0.11 -12.69 3.72
C ALA A 99 0.33 -14.10 3.13
N GLU A 100 0.57 -14.20 1.81
CA GLU A 100 0.92 -15.45 1.12
C GLU A 100 2.30 -15.99 1.51
N GLN A 101 3.15 -15.17 2.12
CA GLN A 101 4.47 -15.56 2.62
C GLN A 101 4.44 -16.02 4.07
N ALA A 102 3.29 -15.93 4.73
CA ALA A 102 3.16 -16.36 6.11
C ALA A 102 3.25 -17.89 6.21
N PRO A 103 3.96 -18.44 7.22
CA PRO A 103 3.92 -19.88 7.51
C PRO A 103 2.48 -20.32 7.75
N GLU A 104 2.01 -21.33 7.01
CA GLU A 104 0.61 -21.78 7.05
C GLU A 104 0.13 -22.12 8.48
N ARG A 105 0.95 -22.82 9.26
CA ARG A 105 0.60 -23.16 10.64
C ARG A 105 0.47 -21.91 11.53
N GLY A 106 1.39 -20.94 11.36
CA GLY A 106 1.35 -19.67 12.09
C GLY A 106 0.10 -18.86 11.74
N LEU A 107 -0.19 -18.70 10.45
CA LEU A 107 -1.38 -18.00 9.96
C LEU A 107 -2.67 -18.70 10.42
N PHE A 108 -2.72 -20.02 10.38
CA PHE A 108 -3.87 -20.81 10.85
C PHE A 108 -4.13 -20.61 12.34
N HIS A 109 -3.09 -20.71 13.17
CA HIS A 109 -3.23 -20.48 14.61
C HIS A 109 -3.67 -19.04 14.89
N LEU A 110 -3.03 -18.07 14.27
CA LEU A 110 -3.40 -16.66 14.43
C LEU A 110 -4.85 -16.40 14.02
N TYR A 111 -5.29 -16.93 12.88
CA TYR A 111 -6.69 -16.81 12.42
C TYR A 111 -7.67 -17.33 13.48
N ASN A 112 -7.39 -18.50 14.06
CA ASN A 112 -8.25 -19.09 15.09
C ASN A 112 -8.31 -18.23 16.36
N LEU A 113 -7.16 -17.77 16.84
CA LEU A 113 -7.04 -16.95 18.03
C LEU A 113 -7.78 -15.61 17.84
N ILE A 114 -7.62 -14.96 16.69
CA ILE A 114 -8.30 -13.71 16.36
C ILE A 114 -9.82 -13.93 16.29
N ARG A 115 -10.28 -15.02 15.66
CA ARG A 115 -11.70 -15.36 15.59
C ARG A 115 -12.31 -15.60 17.00
N GLU A 116 -11.62 -16.34 17.85
CA GLU A 116 -12.06 -16.60 19.22
C GLU A 116 -12.20 -15.31 20.04
N ARG A 117 -11.36 -14.33 19.76
CA ARG A 117 -11.37 -13.01 20.43
C ARG A 117 -12.31 -12.00 19.73
N ARG A 118 -13.05 -12.43 18.72
CA ARG A 118 -13.91 -11.55 17.89
C ARG A 118 -13.13 -10.39 17.28
N GLY A 119 -11.87 -10.64 16.96
CA GLY A 119 -10.98 -9.71 16.28
C GLY A 119 -11.06 -9.84 14.77
N PHE A 120 -10.16 -9.12 14.07
CA PHE A 120 -10.17 -9.05 12.61
C PHE A 120 -8.75 -9.11 12.02
N LEU A 121 -8.64 -9.76 10.87
CA LEU A 121 -7.43 -9.81 10.04
C LEU A 121 -7.68 -9.10 8.71
N LEU A 122 -6.77 -8.24 8.31
CA LEU A 122 -6.69 -7.75 6.94
C LEU A 122 -5.48 -8.38 6.27
N LEU A 123 -5.72 -9.23 5.28
CA LEU A 123 -4.69 -9.95 4.55
C LEU A 123 -4.39 -9.22 3.24
N ILE A 124 -3.14 -8.83 3.03
CA ILE A 124 -2.71 -8.11 1.82
C ILE A 124 -1.72 -8.99 1.06
N SER A 125 -2.00 -9.22 -0.22
CA SER A 125 -1.21 -10.11 -1.08
C SER A 125 -1.24 -9.67 -2.55
N PRO A 126 -0.33 -10.14 -3.41
CA PRO A 126 -0.42 -9.94 -4.85
C PRO A 126 -1.62 -10.66 -5.47
N GLU A 127 -1.87 -11.90 -5.05
CA GLU A 127 -2.93 -12.76 -5.57
C GLU A 127 -3.97 -13.09 -4.48
N PRO A 128 -5.24 -13.31 -4.85
CA PRO A 128 -6.27 -13.67 -3.87
C PRO A 128 -5.96 -15.03 -3.22
N PRO A 129 -6.41 -15.26 -1.96
CA PRO A 129 -6.16 -16.51 -1.23
C PRO A 129 -6.58 -17.78 -1.95
N ALA A 130 -7.57 -17.70 -2.84
CA ALA A 130 -8.00 -18.82 -3.68
C ALA A 130 -6.91 -19.32 -4.66
N ARG A 131 -5.88 -18.50 -4.92
CA ARG A 131 -4.73 -18.84 -5.79
C ARG A 131 -3.47 -19.19 -5.01
N TRP A 132 -3.51 -19.13 -3.68
CA TRP A 132 -2.34 -19.52 -2.88
C TRP A 132 -2.20 -21.04 -2.84
N SER A 133 -0.96 -21.51 -2.91
CA SER A 133 -0.64 -22.94 -2.74
C SER A 133 -0.65 -23.31 -1.26
N ILE A 134 -1.82 -23.61 -0.70
CA ILE A 134 -2.02 -23.90 0.72
C ILE A 134 -2.16 -25.41 0.90
N ALA A 135 -1.24 -26.02 1.66
CA ALA A 135 -1.24 -27.44 1.98
C ALA A 135 -2.20 -27.78 3.13
N LEU A 136 -2.47 -26.84 4.06
CA LEU A 136 -3.39 -27.05 5.18
C LEU A 136 -4.85 -26.87 4.74
N PRO A 137 -5.66 -27.95 4.63
CA PRO A 137 -7.04 -27.88 4.11
C PRO A 137 -7.93 -26.93 4.92
N ASP A 138 -7.76 -26.94 6.25
CA ASP A 138 -8.57 -26.10 7.15
C ASP A 138 -8.29 -24.60 6.95
N LEU A 139 -7.01 -24.23 6.78
CA LEU A 139 -6.63 -22.87 6.46
C LEU A 139 -7.20 -22.46 5.09
N ALA A 140 -7.00 -23.29 4.07
CA ALA A 140 -7.52 -23.06 2.73
C ALA A 140 -9.04 -22.85 2.72
N SER A 141 -9.78 -23.64 3.48
CA SER A 141 -11.24 -23.51 3.61
C SER A 141 -11.63 -22.17 4.24
N ARG A 142 -10.96 -21.75 5.33
CA ARG A 142 -11.24 -20.50 6.03
C ARG A 142 -10.92 -19.27 5.18
N LEU A 143 -9.79 -19.29 4.49
CA LEU A 143 -9.39 -18.18 3.63
C LEU A 143 -10.27 -18.06 2.39
N ARG A 144 -10.78 -19.18 1.86
CA ARG A 144 -11.78 -19.16 0.77
C ARG A 144 -13.14 -18.64 1.20
N ALA A 145 -13.51 -18.81 2.46
CA ALA A 145 -14.76 -18.30 3.01
C ALA A 145 -14.68 -16.79 3.38
N ALA A 146 -13.48 -16.25 3.50
CA ALA A 146 -13.29 -14.82 3.76
C ALA A 146 -13.57 -13.99 2.49
N PRO A 147 -14.19 -12.82 2.61
CA PRO A 147 -14.29 -11.88 1.50
C PRO A 147 -12.93 -11.57 0.92
N ALA A 148 -12.82 -11.58 -0.41
CA ALA A 148 -11.61 -11.25 -1.12
C ALA A 148 -11.92 -10.21 -2.20
N VAL A 149 -11.21 -9.09 -2.16
CA VAL A 149 -11.42 -7.95 -3.05
C VAL A 149 -10.13 -7.64 -3.80
N ALA A 150 -10.25 -7.43 -5.10
CA ALA A 150 -9.14 -7.04 -5.94
C ALA A 150 -9.02 -5.51 -6.00
N VAL A 151 -7.79 -5.01 -5.93
CA VAL A 151 -7.44 -3.62 -6.20
C VAL A 151 -6.74 -3.58 -7.55
N ALA A 152 -7.33 -2.92 -8.52
CA ALA A 152 -6.74 -2.77 -9.85
C ALA A 152 -5.55 -1.80 -9.84
N PRO A 153 -4.59 -1.94 -10.77
CA PRO A 153 -3.59 -0.91 -10.99
C PRO A 153 -4.28 0.42 -11.38
N PRO A 154 -3.67 1.57 -11.03
CA PRO A 154 -4.26 2.84 -11.41
C PRO A 154 -4.32 2.98 -12.95
N ASP A 155 -5.47 3.42 -13.45
CA ASP A 155 -5.63 3.89 -14.82
C ASP A 155 -5.02 5.29 -15.00
N ASP A 156 -5.07 5.82 -16.21
CA ASP A 156 -4.48 7.12 -16.53
C ASP A 156 -5.12 8.26 -15.76
N GLU A 157 -6.43 8.20 -15.53
CA GLU A 157 -7.19 9.21 -14.81
C GLU A 157 -6.82 9.22 -13.32
N LEU A 158 -6.80 8.05 -12.70
CA LEU A 158 -6.39 7.90 -11.30
C LEU A 158 -4.92 8.30 -11.11
N LEU A 159 -4.03 7.85 -12.00
CA LEU A 159 -2.62 8.18 -11.94
C LEU A 159 -2.38 9.69 -12.08
N GLY A 160 -3.07 10.35 -13.03
CA GLY A 160 -3.05 11.79 -13.19
C GLY A 160 -3.55 12.52 -11.94
N SER A 161 -4.64 12.05 -11.35
CA SER A 161 -5.20 12.60 -10.11
C SER A 161 -4.25 12.46 -8.92
N ILE A 162 -3.56 11.31 -8.80
CA ILE A 162 -2.53 11.10 -7.77
C ILE A 162 -1.37 12.07 -7.97
N ILE A 163 -0.87 12.24 -9.19
CA ILE A 163 0.22 13.18 -9.50
C ILE A 163 -0.19 14.61 -9.15
N LEU A 164 -1.37 15.04 -9.58
CA LEU A 164 -1.88 16.39 -9.29
C LEU A 164 -2.00 16.64 -7.78
N LYS A 165 -2.54 15.66 -7.04
CA LYS A 165 -2.61 15.76 -5.58
C LYS A 165 -1.21 15.88 -4.96
N GLN A 166 -0.26 15.03 -5.37
CA GLN A 166 1.11 15.05 -4.86
C GLN A 166 1.84 16.37 -5.16
N LEU A 167 1.58 16.99 -6.31
CA LEU A 167 2.09 18.34 -6.65
C LEU A 167 1.46 19.39 -5.75
N ALA A 168 0.13 19.36 -5.60
CA ALA A 168 -0.60 20.30 -4.76
C ALA A 168 -0.17 20.25 -3.29
N ASP A 169 -0.02 19.05 -2.71
CA ASP A 169 0.42 18.83 -1.33
C ASP A 169 1.83 19.43 -1.07
N ARG A 170 2.66 19.57 -2.11
CA ARG A 170 4.00 20.18 -2.07
C ARG A 170 4.01 21.64 -2.56
N GLN A 171 2.85 22.20 -2.90
CA GLN A 171 2.74 23.54 -3.47
C GLN A 171 3.57 23.72 -4.76
N LEU A 172 3.71 22.65 -5.55
CA LEU A 172 4.45 22.65 -6.80
C LEU A 172 3.55 23.01 -7.98
N HIS A 173 4.07 23.83 -8.87
CA HIS A 173 3.42 24.18 -10.13
C HIS A 173 4.14 23.45 -11.27
N ALA A 174 3.40 22.66 -12.02
CA ALA A 174 3.90 21.99 -13.21
C ALA A 174 3.36 22.69 -14.47
N GLY A 175 4.21 22.88 -15.45
CA GLY A 175 3.84 23.45 -16.73
C GLY A 175 2.79 22.61 -17.50
N ALA A 176 2.18 23.18 -18.50
CA ALA A 176 1.16 22.50 -19.32
C ALA A 176 1.70 21.20 -19.92
N GLY A 177 0.91 20.12 -19.82
CA GLY A 177 1.23 18.83 -20.39
C GLY A 177 2.25 17.97 -19.60
N VAL A 178 2.81 18.45 -18.48
CA VAL A 178 3.74 17.66 -17.63
C VAL A 178 3.05 16.44 -17.05
N VAL A 179 1.87 16.60 -16.46
CA VAL A 179 1.12 15.50 -15.85
C VAL A 179 0.80 14.43 -16.89
N GLN A 180 0.31 14.84 -18.08
CA GLN A 180 0.00 13.92 -19.17
C GLN A 180 1.27 13.19 -19.67
N TYR A 181 2.38 13.90 -19.75
CA TYR A 181 3.67 13.29 -20.10
C TYR A 181 4.08 12.23 -19.07
N LEU A 182 4.01 12.53 -17.77
CA LEU A 182 4.32 11.59 -16.72
C LEU A 182 3.43 10.35 -16.77
N VAL A 183 2.10 10.53 -16.87
CA VAL A 183 1.14 9.42 -16.97
C VAL A 183 1.47 8.48 -18.14
N SER A 184 1.94 9.04 -19.26
CA SER A 184 2.26 8.25 -20.47
C SER A 184 3.61 7.52 -20.42
N HIS A 185 4.53 7.90 -19.52
CA HIS A 185 5.92 7.42 -19.55
C HIS A 185 6.43 6.80 -18.26
N MET A 186 5.63 6.85 -17.17
CA MET A 186 6.03 6.27 -15.89
C MET A 186 5.36 4.92 -15.64
N GLU A 187 5.89 4.17 -14.67
CA GLU A 187 5.24 2.97 -14.15
C GLU A 187 3.85 3.31 -13.56
N ARG A 188 2.86 2.49 -13.85
CA ARG A 188 1.47 2.66 -13.39
C ARG A 188 1.31 2.24 -11.93
N SER A 189 1.93 3.00 -11.03
CA SER A 189 1.78 2.79 -9.60
C SER A 189 1.74 4.11 -8.82
N ALA A 190 0.97 4.13 -7.75
CA ALA A 190 0.92 5.27 -6.83
C ALA A 190 2.28 5.53 -6.16
N GLN A 191 3.08 4.47 -5.99
CA GLN A 191 4.43 4.59 -5.45
C GLN A 191 5.36 5.29 -6.44
N ALA A 192 5.32 4.90 -7.73
CA ALA A 192 6.10 5.57 -8.77
C ALA A 192 5.72 7.05 -8.89
N ALA A 193 4.41 7.38 -8.87
CA ALA A 193 3.96 8.77 -8.89
C ALA A 193 4.57 9.59 -7.74
N ARG A 194 4.58 9.05 -6.53
CA ARG A 194 5.17 9.71 -5.35
C ARG A 194 6.68 9.91 -5.51
N LEU A 195 7.40 8.91 -5.99
CA LEU A 195 8.85 8.99 -6.21
C LEU A 195 9.19 10.03 -7.28
N VAL A 196 8.47 10.03 -8.39
CA VAL A 196 8.65 10.98 -9.49
C VAL A 196 8.39 12.40 -9.02
N VAL A 197 7.28 12.68 -8.34
CA VAL A 197 6.97 14.03 -7.86
C VAL A 197 8.00 14.51 -6.84
N ALA A 198 8.47 13.64 -5.94
CA ALA A 198 9.49 13.98 -4.99
C ALA A 198 10.86 14.25 -5.64
N ALA A 199 11.21 13.54 -6.72
CA ALA A 199 12.40 13.80 -7.50
C ALA A 199 12.31 15.13 -8.27
N LEU A 200 11.13 15.44 -8.83
CA LEU A 200 10.83 16.71 -9.49
C LEU A 200 10.99 17.89 -8.52
N ASP A 201 10.40 17.78 -7.32
CA ASP A 201 10.51 18.80 -6.26
C ASP A 201 11.98 19.11 -5.94
N ARG A 202 12.75 18.07 -5.65
CA ARG A 202 14.19 18.20 -5.33
C ARG A 202 14.97 18.86 -6.46
N ARG A 203 14.76 18.41 -7.70
CA ARG A 203 15.49 18.95 -8.85
C ARG A 203 15.09 20.37 -9.21
N ALA A 204 13.79 20.68 -9.16
CA ALA A 204 13.29 22.03 -9.37
C ALA A 204 13.89 23.03 -8.36
N LEU A 205 13.98 22.60 -7.08
CA LEU A 205 14.60 23.40 -6.02
C LEU A 205 16.11 23.63 -6.24
N VAL A 206 16.85 22.57 -6.55
CA VAL A 206 18.32 22.64 -6.76
C VAL A 206 18.68 23.45 -7.99
N GLU A 207 17.97 23.22 -9.11
CA GLU A 207 18.23 23.88 -10.40
C GLU A 207 17.53 25.24 -10.50
N ARG A 208 16.71 25.61 -9.52
CA ARG A 208 15.91 26.86 -9.50
C ARG A 208 15.13 27.08 -10.79
N ARG A 209 14.46 26.05 -11.27
CA ARG A 209 13.69 26.08 -12.53
C ARG A 209 12.27 25.54 -12.32
N GLU A 210 11.39 25.91 -13.22
CA GLU A 210 10.02 25.39 -13.27
C GLU A 210 10.01 23.91 -13.66
N ILE A 211 8.96 23.21 -13.19
CA ILE A 211 8.71 21.82 -13.56
C ILE A 211 8.06 21.81 -14.96
N ASP A 212 8.92 21.63 -15.97
CA ASP A 212 8.54 21.49 -17.37
C ASP A 212 8.67 20.04 -17.86
N ARG A 213 8.29 19.77 -19.10
CA ARG A 213 8.37 18.41 -19.70
C ARG A 213 9.81 17.89 -19.80
N ARG A 214 10.78 18.78 -19.97
CA ARG A 214 12.20 18.42 -20.05
C ARG A 214 12.70 17.91 -18.70
N LEU A 215 12.40 18.64 -17.62
CA LEU A 215 12.73 18.18 -16.27
C LEU A 215 12.05 16.85 -15.93
N ALA A 216 10.79 16.68 -16.37
CA ALA A 216 10.06 15.42 -16.17
C ALA A 216 10.72 14.26 -16.92
N ALA A 217 11.19 14.46 -18.15
CA ALA A 217 11.92 13.45 -18.92
C ALA A 217 13.25 13.08 -18.26
N ASP A 218 14.01 14.08 -17.81
CA ASP A 218 15.30 13.87 -17.13
C ASP A 218 15.13 13.04 -15.84
N VAL A 219 14.10 13.36 -15.04
CA VAL A 219 13.79 12.64 -13.81
C VAL A 219 13.36 11.20 -14.08
N LEU A 220 12.52 10.96 -15.08
CA LEU A 220 12.12 9.59 -15.44
C LEU A 220 13.30 8.75 -15.90
N ALA A 221 14.21 9.32 -16.70
CA ALA A 221 15.43 8.64 -17.14
C ALA A 221 16.36 8.28 -15.97
N GLU A 222 16.51 9.19 -15.00
CA GLU A 222 17.32 8.95 -13.79
C GLU A 222 16.75 7.81 -12.95
N LEU A 223 15.44 7.82 -12.70
CA LEU A 223 14.78 6.76 -11.90
C LEU A 223 14.82 5.40 -12.60
N ALA A 224 14.69 5.35 -13.92
CA ALA A 224 14.80 4.11 -14.68
C ALA A 224 16.22 3.51 -14.67
N GLY A 225 17.27 4.36 -14.59
CA GLY A 225 18.66 3.91 -14.51
C GLY A 225 19.11 3.48 -13.10
N SER A 226 18.29 3.75 -12.08
CA SER A 226 18.59 3.44 -10.67
C SER A 226 17.89 2.17 -10.16
N SER A 227 17.12 1.48 -11.02
CA SER A 227 16.41 0.23 -10.77
C SER A 227 17.20 -0.93 -11.35
#